data_706c130b573963f2d035fcf8bfdd818d
#
_entry.id   706c130b573963f2d035fcf8bfdd818d
#
_cell.length_a   1.000
_cell.length_b   1.000
_cell.length_c   1.000
_cell.angle_alpha   90.00
_cell.angle_beta   90.00
_cell.angle_gamma   90.00
#
_symmetry.space_group_name_H-M   'P 1'
#
loop_
_entity.id
_entity.type
_entity.pdbx_description
1 polymer ?
#
loop_
_entity_poly.entity_id
_entity_poly.type
_entity_poly.pdbx_seq_one_letter_code
_entity_poly.pdbx_strand_id
1 'polypeptide(L)'
;MNIFAAKRHYNKKRSITMAYKATKLLDTQPSVIASAAIGGKKEGEGPLGEYFDKINDDPYLSADTYEKGESQLQKQAVIHCLDKVGLKPGDIDVLFGGDLLNQCVGTTYGVRSFEMPFLGIYAACSTISEGVMLASLFVDKGISDKAMAVTSSHFCTAERQYRFPLGYGGQRPPTAQWTVTAGGSLIVSAHSTPPYVRGCTIGKIIDMGVSDANNMGAAMAPAAFTTIKTFFDDTGMKPSDFDCIVTGDLGKVGSRVLCELMQREGIDISQNHKDCGLMMYHIDDQDVHSGASGCGCAGSTLCGYFIPKLRSGELKNILFSATGALMSPTVSQQGESIPSISHLVWLSNDTTV
;
A
#
# COMPACT_ATOMS: atom_id res chain seq x y z
N MET A 1 0.27 -61.40 23.94
CA MET A 1 0.94 -60.40 23.08
C MET A 1 -0.15 -59.63 22.33
N ASN A 2 -0.61 -58.56 22.90
CA ASN A 2 -1.58 -57.67 22.23
C ASN A 2 -1.25 -56.22 22.66
N ILE A 3 -0.65 -55.53 21.72
CA ILE A 3 -0.35 -54.09 21.75
C ILE A 3 -1.57 -53.42 21.13
N PHE A 4 -1.93 -52.24 21.61
CA PHE A 4 -2.99 -51.33 21.18
C PHE A 4 -4.35 -51.43 21.88
N ALA A 5 -4.50 -50.62 22.91
CA ALA A 5 -5.73 -49.85 23.15
C ALA A 5 -5.50 -48.79 24.26
N ALA A 6 -4.78 -47.70 23.95
CA ALA A 6 -4.90 -46.48 24.74
C ALA A 6 -5.88 -45.54 24.01
N LYS A 7 -7.18 -45.70 24.30
CA LYS A 7 -8.21 -44.71 23.91
C LYS A 7 -7.96 -43.43 24.71
N ARG A 8 -7.33 -42.44 24.09
CA ARG A 8 -7.35 -41.05 24.58
C ARG A 8 -8.78 -40.52 24.50
N HIS A 9 -9.41 -40.33 25.64
CA HIS A 9 -10.62 -39.52 25.76
C HIS A 9 -10.24 -38.05 25.42
N TYR A 10 -10.52 -37.64 24.19
CA TYR A 10 -10.53 -36.25 23.83
C TYR A 10 -11.76 -35.61 24.49
N ASN A 11 -11.54 -34.92 25.61
CA ASN A 11 -12.54 -34.04 26.20
C ASN A 11 -12.97 -33.03 25.16
N LYS A 12 -14.19 -33.13 24.66
CA LYS A 12 -14.87 -32.15 23.84
C LYS A 12 -15.16 -30.91 24.70
N LYS A 13 -14.12 -30.10 25.02
CA LYS A 13 -14.35 -28.73 25.44
C LYS A 13 -15.03 -28.04 24.28
N ARG A 14 -16.24 -27.54 24.50
CA ARG A 14 -16.92 -26.60 23.61
C ARG A 14 -15.90 -25.52 23.23
N SER A 15 -15.33 -25.58 22.04
CA SER A 15 -14.67 -24.45 21.43
C SER A 15 -15.76 -23.42 21.16
N ILE A 16 -15.82 -22.41 21.99
CA ILE A 16 -16.32 -21.12 21.54
C ILE A 16 -15.36 -20.79 20.40
N THR A 17 -15.82 -20.98 19.18
CA THR A 17 -15.11 -20.52 17.98
C THR A 17 -15.15 -19.01 18.08
N MET A 18 -14.14 -18.40 18.71
CA MET A 18 -13.89 -17.00 18.53
C MET A 18 -13.64 -16.85 17.03
N ALA A 19 -14.63 -16.30 16.31
CA ALA A 19 -14.46 -15.94 14.93
C ALA A 19 -13.24 -15.00 14.90
N TYR A 20 -12.16 -15.42 14.24
CA TYR A 20 -10.97 -14.59 14.10
C TYR A 20 -11.38 -13.35 13.31
N LYS A 21 -11.40 -12.21 13.97
CA LYS A 21 -11.60 -10.92 13.30
C LYS A 21 -10.41 -10.65 12.39
N ALA A 22 -10.67 -10.16 11.18
CA ALA A 22 -9.62 -9.76 10.26
C ALA A 22 -8.91 -8.49 10.72
N THR A 23 -9.61 -7.64 11.46
CA THR A 23 -9.06 -6.44 12.07
C THR A 23 -8.32 -6.75 13.36
N LYS A 24 -7.09 -6.25 13.46
CA LYS A 24 -6.21 -6.35 14.63
C LYS A 24 -5.96 -4.95 15.17
N LEU A 25 -6.41 -4.70 16.39
CA LEU A 25 -6.01 -3.51 17.14
C LEU A 25 -4.62 -3.77 17.74
N LEU A 26 -3.76 -2.76 17.71
CA LEU A 26 -2.40 -2.87 18.24
C LEU A 26 -2.35 -2.39 19.67
N ASP A 27 -1.81 -3.27 20.53
CA ASP A 27 -1.81 -3.06 22.00
C ASP A 27 -0.89 -1.90 22.40
N THR A 28 0.28 -1.81 21.75
CA THR A 28 1.31 -0.81 22.07
C THR A 28 1.21 0.45 21.23
N GLN A 29 0.39 0.47 20.19
CA GLN A 29 0.20 1.60 19.29
C GLN A 29 1.54 2.17 18.78
N PRO A 30 2.26 1.41 17.95
CA PRO A 30 3.56 1.83 17.43
C PRO A 30 3.50 3.16 16.70
N SER A 31 4.60 3.91 16.73
CA SER A 31 4.73 5.23 16.09
C SER A 31 5.39 5.13 14.72
N VAL A 32 4.89 5.89 13.75
CA VAL A 32 5.63 6.17 12.51
C VAL A 32 6.59 7.32 12.78
N ILE A 33 7.87 7.00 13.04
CA ILE A 33 8.86 8.00 13.46
C ILE A 33 9.45 8.79 12.29
N ALA A 34 9.50 8.22 11.09
CA ALA A 34 9.96 8.89 9.87
C ALA A 34 9.20 8.38 8.65
N SER A 35 9.12 9.21 7.62
CA SER A 35 8.66 8.84 6.29
C SER A 35 9.35 9.68 5.22
N ALA A 36 9.51 9.12 4.02
CA ALA A 36 10.08 9.83 2.88
C ALA A 36 9.39 9.42 1.58
N ALA A 37 9.25 10.39 0.66
CA ALA A 37 8.67 10.22 -0.66
C ALA A 37 9.62 10.76 -1.73
N ILE A 38 9.91 9.95 -2.75
CA ILE A 38 10.76 10.29 -3.88
C ILE A 38 9.90 10.19 -5.14
N GLY A 39 9.94 11.21 -5.99
CA GLY A 39 9.13 11.27 -7.22
C GLY A 39 9.95 11.47 -8.48
N GLY A 40 9.34 11.14 -9.62
CA GLY A 40 9.79 11.52 -10.94
C GLY A 40 9.29 12.92 -11.34
N LYS A 41 9.71 13.38 -12.52
CA LYS A 41 9.37 14.69 -13.04
C LYS A 41 7.85 14.92 -13.13
N LYS A 42 7.13 13.99 -13.73
CA LYS A 42 5.68 14.10 -13.94
C LYS A 42 4.90 14.19 -12.62
N GLU A 43 5.37 13.48 -11.60
CA GLU A 43 4.83 13.49 -10.24
C GLU A 43 5.10 14.83 -9.55
N GLY A 44 6.30 15.41 -9.80
CA GLY A 44 6.67 16.72 -9.30
C GLY A 44 5.87 17.88 -9.91
N GLU A 45 5.33 17.69 -11.11
CA GLU A 45 4.46 18.64 -11.81
C GLU A 45 2.98 18.50 -11.39
N GLY A 46 2.63 17.49 -10.57
CA GLY A 46 1.28 17.25 -10.08
C GLY A 46 0.95 17.99 -8.78
N PRO A 47 -0.30 17.88 -8.30
CA PRO A 47 -0.76 18.57 -7.08
C PRO A 47 0.02 18.20 -5.82
N LEU A 48 0.67 17.04 -5.79
CA LEU A 48 1.45 16.57 -4.66
C LEU A 48 2.96 16.85 -4.82
N GLY A 49 3.38 17.62 -5.83
CA GLY A 49 4.79 17.86 -6.13
C GLY A 49 5.60 18.42 -4.96
N GLU A 50 5.03 19.36 -4.19
CA GLU A 50 5.67 19.98 -3.02
C GLU A 50 5.86 19.01 -1.82
N TYR A 51 5.17 17.88 -1.80
CA TYR A 51 5.23 16.89 -0.72
C TYR A 51 6.28 15.80 -0.94
N PHE A 52 6.98 15.82 -2.06
CA PHE A 52 8.11 14.93 -2.28
C PHE A 52 9.38 15.49 -1.64
N ASP A 53 10.14 14.64 -0.97
CA ASP A 53 11.46 14.99 -0.41
C ASP A 53 12.49 15.22 -1.52
N LYS A 54 12.29 14.58 -2.66
CA LYS A 54 13.14 14.72 -3.84
C LYS A 54 12.36 14.41 -5.10
N ILE A 55 12.55 15.22 -6.13
CA ILE A 55 12.12 14.98 -7.51
C ILE A 55 13.35 14.65 -8.37
N ASN A 56 13.23 13.63 -9.19
CA ASN A 56 14.23 13.24 -10.18
C ASN A 56 13.68 13.55 -11.59
N ASP A 57 14.32 14.48 -12.29
CA ASP A 57 13.92 14.86 -13.66
C ASP A 57 14.30 13.81 -14.70
N ASP A 58 15.37 13.06 -14.43
CA ASP A 58 15.82 11.97 -15.29
C ASP A 58 15.03 10.68 -15.02
N PRO A 59 14.29 10.15 -16.02
CA PRO A 59 13.53 8.93 -15.84
C PRO A 59 14.40 7.67 -15.61
N TYR A 60 15.69 7.75 -15.91
CA TYR A 60 16.64 6.67 -15.60
C TYR A 60 17.22 6.79 -14.19
N LEU A 61 17.03 7.92 -13.50
CA LEU A 61 17.62 8.20 -12.19
C LEU A 61 19.15 7.97 -12.19
N SER A 62 19.82 8.41 -13.25
CA SER A 62 21.25 8.24 -13.51
C SER A 62 21.71 6.76 -13.62
N ALA A 63 20.80 5.86 -13.95
CA ALA A 63 21.10 4.45 -14.22
C ALA A 63 21.04 4.13 -15.73
N ASP A 64 21.44 2.92 -16.13
CA ASP A 64 21.47 2.51 -17.54
C ASP A 64 20.14 1.94 -18.05
N THR A 65 19.25 1.53 -17.13
CA THR A 65 17.95 0.92 -17.45
C THR A 65 16.87 1.42 -16.47
N TYR A 66 15.62 1.34 -16.88
CA TYR A 66 14.48 1.74 -16.04
C TYR A 66 14.37 0.90 -14.78
N GLU A 67 14.69 -0.40 -14.84
CA GLU A 67 14.67 -1.30 -13.69
C GLU A 67 15.73 -0.92 -12.64
N LYS A 68 16.91 -0.51 -13.10
CA LYS A 68 17.92 0.07 -12.20
C LYS A 68 17.48 1.43 -11.66
N GLY A 69 16.80 2.24 -12.49
CA GLY A 69 16.18 3.50 -12.06
C GLY A 69 15.14 3.29 -10.97
N GLU A 70 14.25 2.31 -11.10
CA GLU A 70 13.29 1.95 -10.06
C GLU A 70 13.98 1.52 -8.76
N SER A 71 15.06 0.75 -8.85
CA SER A 71 15.89 0.41 -7.69
C SER A 71 16.47 1.65 -7.00
N GLN A 72 16.84 2.71 -7.78
CA GLN A 72 17.31 3.97 -7.20
C GLN A 72 16.18 4.74 -6.47
N LEU A 73 14.93 4.68 -6.93
CA LEU A 73 13.79 5.27 -6.21
C LEU A 73 13.69 4.71 -4.79
N GLN A 74 13.72 3.37 -4.66
CA GLN A 74 13.67 2.73 -3.35
C GLN A 74 14.88 3.06 -2.49
N LYS A 75 16.09 3.00 -3.08
CA LYS A 75 17.32 3.35 -2.38
C LYS A 75 17.27 4.77 -1.82
N GLN A 76 16.83 5.73 -2.64
CA GLN A 76 16.69 7.13 -2.21
C GLN A 76 15.63 7.28 -1.13
N ALA A 77 14.46 6.62 -1.25
CA ALA A 77 13.41 6.67 -0.24
C ALA A 77 13.91 6.16 1.13
N VAL A 78 14.65 5.05 1.15
CA VAL A 78 15.27 4.50 2.38
C VAL A 78 16.27 5.49 2.98
N ILE A 79 17.19 6.04 2.17
CA ILE A 79 18.20 6.99 2.64
C ILE A 79 17.52 8.22 3.26
N HIS A 80 16.63 8.87 2.53
CA HIS A 80 15.95 10.07 3.02
C HIS A 80 15.13 9.80 4.30
N CYS A 81 14.52 8.61 4.40
CA CYS A 81 13.78 8.23 5.59
C CYS A 81 14.69 8.06 6.82
N LEU A 82 15.85 7.42 6.68
CA LEU A 82 16.84 7.26 7.73
C LEU A 82 17.44 8.61 8.15
N ASP A 83 17.82 9.44 7.17
CA ASP A 83 18.45 10.73 7.40
C ASP A 83 17.56 11.68 8.21
N LYS A 84 16.24 11.68 7.99
CA LYS A 84 15.28 12.51 8.75
C LYS A 84 15.31 12.29 10.26
N VAL A 85 15.75 11.14 10.71
CA VAL A 85 15.79 10.78 12.14
C VAL A 85 17.20 10.39 12.61
N GLY A 86 18.21 10.61 11.77
CA GLY A 86 19.61 10.35 12.08
C GLY A 86 19.95 8.87 12.31
N LEU A 87 19.17 7.95 11.77
CA LEU A 87 19.39 6.52 11.89
C LEU A 87 20.30 6.00 10.75
N LYS A 88 20.95 4.87 11.02
CA LYS A 88 21.74 4.13 10.04
C LYS A 88 21.02 2.82 9.67
N PRO A 89 21.38 2.18 8.55
CA PRO A 89 20.81 0.89 8.18
C PRO A 89 20.85 -0.16 9.29
N GLY A 90 21.95 -0.23 10.05
CA GLY A 90 22.10 -1.18 11.16
C GLY A 90 21.19 -0.92 12.37
N ASP A 91 20.48 0.21 12.42
CA ASP A 91 19.52 0.52 13.48
C ASP A 91 18.10 -0.03 13.16
N ILE A 92 17.92 -0.63 11.99
CA ILE A 92 16.66 -1.22 11.50
C ILE A 92 16.73 -2.74 11.65
N ASP A 93 15.84 -3.30 12.43
CA ASP A 93 15.83 -4.74 12.72
C ASP A 93 15.30 -5.57 11.54
N VAL A 94 14.35 -5.02 10.77
CA VAL A 94 13.79 -5.66 9.59
C VAL A 94 13.21 -4.62 8.62
N LEU A 95 13.41 -4.88 7.33
CA LEU A 95 12.82 -4.12 6.23
C LEU A 95 11.82 -4.99 5.47
N PHE A 96 10.59 -4.52 5.35
CA PHE A 96 9.55 -5.07 4.48
C PHE A 96 9.52 -4.28 3.19
N GLY A 97 9.72 -4.93 2.07
CA GLY A 97 9.78 -4.20 0.80
C GLY A 97 9.24 -4.99 -0.37
N GLY A 98 8.68 -4.28 -1.31
CA GLY A 98 8.15 -4.84 -2.54
C GLY A 98 7.90 -3.80 -3.62
N ASP A 99 7.71 -4.28 -4.82
CA ASP A 99 7.44 -3.50 -6.02
C ASP A 99 6.54 -4.30 -6.99
N LEU A 100 6.31 -3.78 -8.18
CA LEU A 100 5.44 -4.42 -9.18
C LEU A 100 6.18 -5.44 -10.06
N LEU A 101 7.52 -5.44 -10.05
CA LEU A 101 8.31 -6.28 -10.94
C LEU A 101 8.35 -7.74 -10.45
N ASN A 102 8.52 -8.66 -11.39
CA ASN A 102 8.68 -10.07 -11.06
C ASN A 102 9.79 -10.28 -10.02
N GLN A 103 9.48 -11.09 -9.00
CA GLN A 103 10.35 -11.41 -7.87
C GLN A 103 10.84 -10.18 -7.07
N CYS A 104 10.09 -9.07 -7.10
CA CYS A 104 10.44 -7.81 -6.42
C CYS A 104 11.89 -7.36 -6.74
N VAL A 105 12.26 -7.39 -8.03
CA VAL A 105 13.63 -7.12 -8.46
C VAL A 105 14.02 -5.67 -8.21
N GLY A 106 13.10 -4.72 -8.36
CA GLY A 106 13.34 -3.31 -8.03
C GLY A 106 13.78 -3.14 -6.58
N THR A 107 13.06 -3.77 -5.66
CA THR A 107 13.34 -3.74 -4.22
C THR A 107 14.64 -4.45 -3.88
N THR A 108 14.79 -5.70 -4.31
CA THR A 108 15.96 -6.51 -3.98
C THR A 108 17.27 -5.80 -4.36
N TYR A 109 17.33 -5.24 -5.57
CA TYR A 109 18.52 -4.51 -6.03
C TYR A 109 18.63 -3.10 -5.41
N GLY A 110 17.53 -2.48 -5.06
CA GLY A 110 17.51 -1.17 -4.41
C GLY A 110 18.06 -1.20 -2.98
N VAL A 111 17.69 -2.22 -2.20
CA VAL A 111 18.00 -2.27 -0.77
C VAL A 111 19.22 -3.15 -0.42
N ARG A 112 19.73 -3.97 -1.33
CA ARG A 112 20.81 -4.94 -1.07
C ARG A 112 22.08 -4.34 -0.44
N SER A 113 22.37 -3.07 -0.72
CA SER A 113 23.60 -2.41 -0.22
C SER A 113 23.47 -1.92 1.23
N PHE A 114 22.30 -2.01 1.84
CA PHE A 114 22.08 -1.58 3.22
C PHE A 114 22.37 -2.69 4.25
N GLU A 115 22.44 -3.95 3.81
CA GLU A 115 22.70 -5.12 4.67
C GLU A 115 21.67 -5.27 5.82
N MET A 116 20.46 -4.71 5.65
CA MET A 116 19.36 -4.88 6.59
C MET A 116 18.72 -6.27 6.44
N PRO A 117 18.26 -6.92 7.54
CA PRO A 117 17.36 -8.06 7.43
C PRO A 117 16.16 -7.71 6.57
N PHE A 118 15.83 -8.54 5.58
CA PHE A 118 14.86 -8.21 4.54
C PHE A 118 13.80 -9.30 4.37
N LEU A 119 12.55 -8.87 4.33
CA LEU A 119 11.41 -9.69 3.94
C LEU A 119 10.75 -9.07 2.70
N GLY A 120 10.87 -9.76 1.56
CA GLY A 120 10.19 -9.40 0.33
C GLY A 120 8.71 -9.72 0.43
N ILE A 121 7.85 -8.74 0.12
CA ILE A 121 6.40 -8.83 0.18
C ILE A 121 5.78 -8.44 -1.17
N TYR A 122 4.57 -8.95 -1.46
CA TYR A 122 3.89 -8.65 -2.71
C TYR A 122 2.36 -8.63 -2.56
N ALA A 123 1.79 -7.44 -2.62
CA ALA A 123 0.36 -7.21 -2.72
C ALA A 123 0.03 -6.24 -3.87
N ALA A 124 0.78 -6.31 -4.98
CA ALA A 124 0.72 -5.35 -6.08
C ALA A 124 0.72 -3.91 -5.55
N CYS A 125 -0.15 -3.01 -6.00
CA CYS A 125 -0.19 -1.63 -5.53
C CYS A 125 -0.54 -1.48 -4.03
N SER A 126 -1.05 -2.53 -3.35
CA SER A 126 -1.33 -2.56 -1.90
C SER A 126 -0.08 -2.81 -1.03
N THR A 127 1.07 -3.02 -1.62
CA THR A 127 2.32 -3.43 -0.93
C THR A 127 2.71 -2.49 0.21
N ILE A 128 2.48 -1.17 0.10
CA ILE A 128 2.79 -0.25 1.20
C ILE A 128 1.92 -0.51 2.44
N SER A 129 0.61 -0.76 2.27
CA SER A 129 -0.26 -1.11 3.40
C SER A 129 0.13 -2.43 4.03
N GLU A 130 0.51 -3.44 3.23
CA GLU A 130 1.05 -4.72 3.71
C GLU A 130 2.32 -4.49 4.52
N GLY A 131 3.27 -3.71 4.00
CA GLY A 131 4.53 -3.41 4.68
C GLY A 131 4.34 -2.67 6.00
N VAL A 132 3.49 -1.63 6.03
CA VAL A 132 3.19 -0.87 7.26
C VAL A 132 2.50 -1.76 8.29
N MET A 133 1.55 -2.60 7.85
CA MET A 133 0.86 -3.56 8.70
C MET A 133 1.84 -4.53 9.35
N LEU A 134 2.72 -5.15 8.56
CA LEU A 134 3.72 -6.10 9.06
C LEU A 134 4.73 -5.42 9.99
N ALA A 135 5.27 -4.27 9.61
CA ALA A 135 6.18 -3.49 10.44
C ALA A 135 5.55 -3.17 11.80
N SER A 136 4.28 -2.72 11.78
CA SER A 136 3.56 -2.39 13.01
C SER A 136 3.27 -3.60 13.90
N LEU A 137 2.90 -4.74 13.30
CA LEU A 137 2.69 -5.99 14.04
C LEU A 137 4.00 -6.52 14.67
N PHE A 138 5.13 -6.41 13.95
CA PHE A 138 6.43 -6.82 14.48
C PHE A 138 6.84 -5.97 15.67
N VAL A 139 6.64 -4.67 15.60
CA VAL A 139 6.94 -3.75 16.71
C VAL A 139 5.95 -3.96 17.86
N ASP A 140 4.66 -4.08 17.59
CA ASP A 140 3.63 -4.28 18.63
C ASP A 140 3.85 -5.56 19.45
N LYS A 141 4.35 -6.61 18.82
CA LYS A 141 4.62 -7.89 19.48
C LYS A 141 6.06 -8.03 19.98
N GLY A 142 6.87 -6.96 19.94
CA GLY A 142 8.24 -6.95 20.45
C GLY A 142 9.20 -7.86 19.67
N ILE A 143 8.90 -8.15 18.40
CA ILE A 143 9.79 -8.90 17.50
C ILE A 143 10.90 -7.97 16.99
N SER A 144 10.58 -6.70 16.81
CA SER A 144 11.50 -5.64 16.37
C SER A 144 11.29 -4.38 17.21
N ASP A 145 12.35 -3.63 17.46
CA ASP A 145 12.27 -2.28 18.03
C ASP A 145 11.97 -1.25 16.96
N LYS A 146 12.57 -1.44 15.77
CA LYS A 146 12.36 -0.61 14.58
C LYS A 146 12.23 -1.48 13.35
N ALA A 147 11.12 -1.28 12.63
CA ALA A 147 10.85 -1.95 11.37
C ALA A 147 10.59 -0.90 10.28
N MET A 148 11.06 -1.16 9.06
CA MET A 148 10.91 -0.27 7.92
C MET A 148 10.00 -0.89 6.88
N ALA A 149 9.20 -0.06 6.21
CA ALA A 149 8.48 -0.44 4.99
C ALA A 149 8.93 0.43 3.82
N VAL A 150 9.11 -0.17 2.63
CA VAL A 150 9.46 0.54 1.40
C VAL A 150 8.77 -0.07 0.20
N THR A 151 8.35 0.79 -0.72
CA THR A 151 7.81 0.38 -2.02
C THR A 151 8.10 1.41 -3.09
N SER A 152 8.09 0.98 -4.34
CA SER A 152 8.20 1.85 -5.51
C SER A 152 7.43 1.30 -6.70
N SER A 153 7.18 2.16 -7.67
CA SER A 153 6.85 1.79 -9.03
C SER A 153 7.54 2.75 -9.99
N HIS A 154 7.69 2.33 -11.24
CA HIS A 154 8.24 3.15 -12.30
C HIS A 154 7.39 2.93 -13.56
N PHE A 155 6.98 4.01 -14.22
CA PHE A 155 6.11 3.94 -15.39
C PHE A 155 6.64 2.97 -16.46
N CYS A 156 7.89 3.17 -16.89
CA CYS A 156 8.44 2.38 -18.01
C CYS A 156 8.61 0.90 -17.67
N THR A 157 8.96 0.55 -16.43
CA THR A 157 9.11 -0.86 -16.02
C THR A 157 7.77 -1.56 -15.95
N ALA A 158 6.76 -0.91 -15.39
CA ALA A 158 5.41 -1.45 -15.31
C ALA A 158 4.76 -1.57 -16.69
N GLU A 159 4.88 -0.56 -17.55
CA GLU A 159 4.36 -0.64 -18.92
C GLU A 159 5.03 -1.78 -19.70
N ARG A 160 6.36 -1.95 -19.58
CA ARG A 160 7.09 -3.04 -20.21
C ARG A 160 6.62 -4.42 -19.74
N GLN A 161 6.37 -4.56 -18.44
CA GLN A 161 5.97 -5.84 -17.88
C GLN A 161 4.50 -6.18 -18.15
N TYR A 162 3.59 -5.20 -18.04
CA TYR A 162 2.15 -5.46 -18.03
C TYR A 162 1.44 -5.10 -19.33
N ARG A 163 2.02 -4.21 -20.17
CA ARG A 163 1.42 -3.72 -21.41
C ARG A 163 2.33 -3.95 -22.61
N PHE A 164 2.91 -5.12 -22.66
CA PHE A 164 3.77 -5.53 -23.79
C PHE A 164 2.95 -5.75 -25.07
N PRO A 165 3.49 -5.37 -26.26
CA PRO A 165 4.80 -4.74 -26.49
C PRO A 165 4.74 -3.22 -26.28
N LEU A 166 5.64 -2.69 -25.46
CA LEU A 166 5.72 -1.28 -25.10
C LEU A 166 5.87 -0.36 -26.33
N GLY A 167 6.66 -0.77 -27.30
CA GLY A 167 6.94 -0.01 -28.54
C GLY A 167 5.79 0.03 -29.56
N TYR A 168 4.66 -0.63 -29.28
CA TYR A 168 3.54 -0.68 -30.22
C TYR A 168 2.73 0.63 -30.24
N GLY A 169 2.86 1.47 -29.24
CA GLY A 169 2.24 2.80 -29.19
C GLY A 169 0.72 2.78 -29.13
N GLY A 170 0.12 1.74 -28.56
CA GLY A 170 -1.33 1.64 -28.41
C GLY A 170 -1.91 2.79 -27.59
N GLN A 171 -3.01 3.39 -28.07
CA GLN A 171 -3.71 4.42 -27.34
C GLN A 171 -4.32 3.85 -26.05
N ARG A 172 -4.10 4.50 -24.92
CA ARG A 172 -4.70 4.11 -23.65
C ARG A 172 -6.19 4.49 -23.61
N PRO A 173 -7.09 3.57 -23.20
CA PRO A 173 -8.51 3.90 -23.07
C PRO A 173 -8.78 4.85 -21.88
N PRO A 174 -9.96 5.51 -21.82
CA PRO A 174 -10.31 6.44 -20.74
C PRO A 174 -10.32 5.81 -19.34
N THR A 175 -10.44 4.48 -19.25
CA THR A 175 -10.40 3.71 -17.98
C THR A 175 -8.99 3.43 -17.49
N ALA A 176 -7.98 3.55 -18.35
CA ALA A 176 -6.59 3.28 -18.01
C ALA A 176 -6.04 4.31 -17.02
N GLN A 177 -5.14 3.86 -16.18
CA GLN A 177 -4.43 4.68 -15.20
C GLN A 177 -2.96 4.80 -15.59
N TRP A 178 -2.30 5.84 -15.11
CA TRP A 178 -0.87 6.06 -15.32
C TRP A 178 -0.07 5.50 -14.14
N THR A 179 0.87 4.60 -14.39
CA THR A 179 1.76 4.11 -13.33
C THR A 179 2.69 5.22 -12.86
N VAL A 180 2.67 5.49 -11.58
CA VAL A 180 3.50 6.51 -10.93
C VAL A 180 4.98 6.09 -10.91
N THR A 181 5.87 7.03 -11.22
CA THR A 181 7.30 6.87 -11.04
C THR A 181 7.70 7.49 -9.69
N ALA A 182 7.52 6.72 -8.63
CA ALA A 182 7.82 7.19 -7.28
C ALA A 182 8.17 6.03 -6.33
N GLY A 183 8.73 6.39 -5.19
CA GLY A 183 8.95 5.49 -4.06
C GLY A 183 8.55 6.13 -2.74
N GLY A 184 8.11 5.32 -1.80
CA GLY A 184 7.79 5.73 -0.44
C GLY A 184 8.41 4.77 0.58
N SER A 185 8.92 5.33 1.67
CA SER A 185 9.47 4.57 2.79
C SER A 185 9.07 5.19 4.11
N LEU A 186 8.86 4.35 5.13
CA LEU A 186 8.60 4.80 6.50
C LEU A 186 9.21 3.85 7.54
N ILE A 187 9.46 4.38 8.74
CA ILE A 187 9.98 3.61 9.89
C ILE A 187 8.92 3.61 10.98
N VAL A 188 8.57 2.39 11.43
CA VAL A 188 7.73 2.14 12.60
C VAL A 188 8.63 1.77 13.77
N SER A 189 8.37 2.35 14.93
CA SER A 189 9.10 2.06 16.16
C SER A 189 8.12 1.95 17.33
N ALA A 190 8.61 1.57 18.49
CA ALA A 190 7.82 1.56 19.72
C ALA A 190 7.13 2.92 19.95
N HIS A 191 6.04 2.90 20.71
CA HIS A 191 5.23 4.08 20.99
C HIS A 191 6.08 5.28 21.46
N SER A 192 5.96 6.40 20.76
CA SER A 192 6.69 7.63 21.08
C SER A 192 5.90 8.88 20.70
N THR A 193 6.01 9.34 19.47
CA THR A 193 5.34 10.54 18.94
C THR A 193 4.40 10.18 17.78
N PRO A 194 3.32 10.97 17.58
CA PRO A 194 2.41 10.72 16.46
C PRO A 194 3.11 10.83 15.09
N PRO A 195 2.55 10.19 14.05
CA PRO A 195 1.32 9.41 14.09
C PRO A 195 1.52 7.99 14.60
N TYR A 196 0.45 7.44 15.19
CA TYR A 196 0.39 6.09 15.73
C TYR A 196 -0.34 5.15 14.77
N VAL A 197 0.09 3.89 14.71
CA VAL A 197 -0.66 2.82 14.06
C VAL A 197 -1.55 2.17 15.11
N ARG A 198 -2.87 2.37 14.98
CA ARG A 198 -3.88 1.92 15.94
C ARG A 198 -4.37 0.50 15.68
N GLY A 199 -4.34 0.12 14.41
CA GLY A 199 -4.79 -1.19 13.98
C GLY A 199 -4.61 -1.41 12.50
N CYS A 200 -4.93 -2.63 12.07
CA CYS A 200 -4.90 -3.01 10.67
C CYS A 200 -5.99 -4.05 10.36
N THR A 201 -6.44 -4.09 9.11
CA THR A 201 -7.32 -5.16 8.61
C THR A 201 -6.63 -5.91 7.50
N ILE A 202 -6.49 -7.23 7.69
CA ILE A 202 -5.90 -8.13 6.69
C ILE A 202 -6.95 -8.38 5.61
N GLY A 203 -6.66 -7.96 4.38
CA GLY A 203 -7.54 -8.13 3.23
C GLY A 203 -7.60 -9.58 2.74
N LYS A 204 -8.65 -9.88 1.99
CA LYS A 204 -8.83 -11.15 1.28
C LYS A 204 -8.63 -10.93 -0.22
N ILE A 205 -8.20 -11.97 -0.92
CA ILE A 205 -8.23 -11.95 -2.38
C ILE A 205 -9.69 -11.97 -2.83
N ILE A 206 -10.06 -11.01 -3.65
CA ILE A 206 -11.40 -10.88 -4.24
C ILE A 206 -11.26 -10.93 -5.76
N ASP A 207 -12.06 -11.76 -6.39
CA ASP A 207 -12.13 -11.88 -7.84
C ASP A 207 -13.60 -11.81 -8.30
N MET A 208 -13.91 -10.78 -9.08
CA MET A 208 -15.25 -10.55 -9.63
C MET A 208 -15.33 -10.83 -11.13
N GLY A 209 -14.34 -11.52 -11.68
CA GLY A 209 -14.31 -11.90 -13.10
C GLY A 209 -13.93 -10.75 -14.05
N VAL A 210 -13.35 -9.66 -13.55
CA VAL A 210 -12.85 -8.58 -14.41
C VAL A 210 -11.57 -9.04 -15.09
N SER A 211 -11.52 -9.01 -16.43
CA SER A 211 -10.36 -9.43 -17.23
C SER A 211 -9.70 -8.28 -18.01
N ASP A 212 -10.31 -7.09 -18.03
CA ASP A 212 -9.76 -5.93 -18.74
C ASP A 212 -8.63 -5.28 -17.93
N ALA A 213 -7.39 -5.53 -18.33
CA ALA A 213 -6.19 -4.94 -17.75
C ALA A 213 -6.11 -3.41 -17.83
N ASN A 214 -6.93 -2.79 -18.70
CA ASN A 214 -7.03 -1.33 -18.79
C ASN A 214 -8.08 -0.73 -17.84
N ASN A 215 -8.74 -1.56 -17.03
CA ASN A 215 -9.74 -1.12 -16.05
C ASN A 215 -9.48 -1.73 -14.67
N MET A 216 -8.25 -1.58 -14.19
CA MET A 216 -7.84 -2.14 -12.90
C MET A 216 -8.62 -1.56 -11.72
N GLY A 217 -9.06 -0.29 -11.81
CA GLY A 217 -9.91 0.31 -10.77
C GLY A 217 -11.20 -0.48 -10.52
N ALA A 218 -11.85 -0.96 -11.58
CA ALA A 218 -13.03 -1.81 -11.44
C ALA A 218 -12.71 -3.17 -10.81
N ALA A 219 -11.55 -3.75 -11.12
CA ALA A 219 -11.11 -5.01 -10.51
C ALA A 219 -10.77 -4.85 -9.02
N MET A 220 -10.16 -3.71 -8.62
CA MET A 220 -9.68 -3.47 -7.25
C MET A 220 -10.76 -2.99 -6.27
N ALA A 221 -11.79 -2.27 -6.74
CA ALA A 221 -12.81 -1.69 -5.89
C ALA A 221 -13.53 -2.69 -4.97
N PRO A 222 -13.87 -3.93 -5.40
CA PRO A 222 -14.47 -4.93 -4.52
C PRO A 222 -13.56 -5.38 -3.37
N ALA A 223 -12.25 -5.43 -3.55
CA ALA A 223 -11.32 -5.74 -2.47
C ALA A 223 -11.26 -4.61 -1.44
N ALA A 224 -11.18 -3.35 -1.89
CA ALA A 224 -11.26 -2.19 -1.01
C ALA A 224 -12.57 -2.16 -0.24
N PHE A 225 -13.71 -2.35 -0.91
CA PHE A 225 -15.02 -2.46 -0.29
C PHE A 225 -15.04 -3.52 0.82
N THR A 226 -14.60 -4.74 0.50
CA THR A 226 -14.59 -5.85 1.46
C THR A 226 -13.76 -5.54 2.69
N THR A 227 -12.58 -4.97 2.50
CA THR A 227 -11.64 -4.67 3.59
C THR A 227 -12.13 -3.52 4.47
N ILE A 228 -12.59 -2.43 3.88
CA ILE A 228 -13.11 -1.26 4.62
C ILE A 228 -14.40 -1.63 5.37
N LYS A 229 -15.32 -2.36 4.72
CA LYS A 229 -16.52 -2.87 5.39
C LYS A 229 -16.17 -3.78 6.57
N THR A 230 -15.22 -4.70 6.38
CA THR A 230 -14.76 -5.60 7.45
C THR A 230 -14.20 -4.81 8.64
N PHE A 231 -13.45 -3.73 8.38
CA PHE A 231 -12.97 -2.86 9.46
C PHE A 231 -14.14 -2.27 10.27
N PHE A 232 -15.14 -1.72 9.62
CA PHE A 232 -16.31 -1.15 10.31
C PHE A 232 -17.11 -2.22 11.04
N ASP A 233 -17.34 -3.38 10.44
CA ASP A 233 -18.05 -4.51 11.07
C ASP A 233 -17.31 -5.02 12.32
N ASP A 234 -15.96 -5.10 12.26
CA ASP A 234 -15.14 -5.61 13.35
C ASP A 234 -15.01 -4.63 14.52
N THR A 235 -14.97 -3.32 14.23
CA THR A 235 -14.70 -2.28 15.24
C THR A 235 -15.97 -1.61 15.75
N GLY A 236 -17.06 -1.59 14.98
CA GLY A 236 -18.27 -0.83 15.25
C GLY A 236 -18.11 0.69 15.03
N MET A 237 -16.96 1.13 14.50
CA MET A 237 -16.72 2.54 14.16
C MET A 237 -17.52 2.94 12.91
N LYS A 238 -17.61 4.25 12.67
CA LYS A 238 -18.35 4.83 11.56
C LYS A 238 -17.45 5.69 10.68
N PRO A 239 -17.81 5.92 9.40
CA PRO A 239 -17.06 6.83 8.53
C PRO A 239 -16.80 8.21 9.14
N SER A 240 -17.76 8.74 9.91
CA SER A 240 -17.64 10.04 10.58
C SER A 240 -16.55 10.13 11.66
N ASP A 241 -16.01 8.99 12.10
CA ASP A 241 -14.92 8.95 13.09
C ASP A 241 -13.54 9.22 12.46
N PHE A 242 -13.50 9.40 11.13
CA PHE A 242 -12.27 9.58 10.35
C PHE A 242 -12.31 10.86 9.52
N ASP A 243 -11.22 11.60 9.53
CA ASP A 243 -11.03 12.76 8.64
C ASP A 243 -10.98 12.32 7.18
N CYS A 244 -10.35 11.17 6.92
CA CYS A 244 -10.23 10.58 5.59
C CYS A 244 -10.30 9.06 5.62
N ILE A 245 -10.99 8.49 4.64
CA ILE A 245 -10.92 7.08 4.24
C ILE A 245 -10.20 7.06 2.91
N VAL A 246 -8.93 6.63 2.92
CA VAL A 246 -8.02 6.76 1.79
C VAL A 246 -7.86 5.43 1.08
N THR A 247 -8.04 5.42 -0.25
CA THR A 247 -7.68 4.28 -1.10
C THR A 247 -6.41 4.56 -1.90
N GLY A 248 -5.72 3.50 -2.33
CA GLY A 248 -4.39 3.60 -2.94
C GLY A 248 -4.44 4.16 -4.36
N ASP A 249 -5.16 3.51 -5.25
CA ASP A 249 -5.11 3.81 -6.67
C ASP A 249 -6.33 3.29 -7.45
N LEU A 250 -7.50 3.49 -6.91
CA LEU A 250 -8.76 3.13 -7.58
C LEU A 250 -9.06 3.98 -8.81
N GLY A 251 -8.57 5.22 -8.83
CA GLY A 251 -8.85 6.18 -9.89
C GLY A 251 -10.34 6.53 -10.04
N LYS A 252 -10.70 7.21 -11.13
CA LYS A 252 -12.08 7.67 -11.37
C LYS A 252 -13.12 6.53 -11.33
N VAL A 253 -12.82 5.43 -12.00
CA VAL A 253 -13.78 4.31 -12.13
C VAL A 253 -13.90 3.57 -10.80
N GLY A 254 -12.80 3.13 -10.22
CA GLY A 254 -12.82 2.31 -9.01
C GLY A 254 -13.33 3.07 -7.78
N SER A 255 -13.00 4.35 -7.65
CA SER A 255 -13.52 5.20 -6.56
C SER A 255 -15.04 5.32 -6.60
N ARG A 256 -15.62 5.50 -7.80
CA ARG A 256 -17.07 5.54 -7.95
C ARG A 256 -17.72 4.20 -7.60
N VAL A 257 -17.15 3.09 -8.09
CA VAL A 257 -17.65 1.75 -7.78
C VAL A 257 -17.58 1.47 -6.27
N LEU A 258 -16.48 1.84 -5.60
CA LEU A 258 -16.34 1.69 -4.16
C LEU A 258 -17.45 2.45 -3.40
N CYS A 259 -17.64 3.74 -3.71
CA CYS A 259 -18.66 4.55 -3.05
C CYS A 259 -20.08 3.96 -3.25
N GLU A 260 -20.41 3.49 -4.46
CA GLU A 260 -21.67 2.85 -4.75
C GLU A 260 -21.87 1.53 -3.96
N LEU A 261 -20.81 0.70 -3.86
CA LEU A 261 -20.85 -0.53 -3.08
C LEU A 261 -21.06 -0.26 -1.59
N MET A 262 -20.33 0.71 -1.02
CA MET A 262 -20.46 1.10 0.39
C MET A 262 -21.85 1.66 0.69
N GLN A 263 -22.38 2.49 -0.20
CA GLN A 263 -23.72 3.07 -0.04
C GLN A 263 -24.84 2.01 -0.05
N ARG A 264 -24.70 0.95 -0.86
CA ARG A 264 -25.65 -0.19 -0.88
C ARG A 264 -25.70 -0.93 0.46
N GLU A 265 -24.62 -0.93 1.23
CA GLU A 265 -24.55 -1.47 2.59
C GLU A 265 -24.95 -0.45 3.67
N GLY A 266 -25.42 0.73 3.27
CA GLY A 266 -25.80 1.80 4.20
C GLY A 266 -24.64 2.54 4.84
N ILE A 267 -23.44 2.41 4.28
CA ILE A 267 -22.21 3.07 4.75
C ILE A 267 -21.83 4.16 3.75
N ASP A 268 -22.08 5.41 4.10
CA ASP A 268 -21.72 6.54 3.23
C ASP A 268 -20.31 7.05 3.56
N ILE A 269 -19.40 6.91 2.60
CA ILE A 269 -18.02 7.41 2.67
C ILE A 269 -17.77 8.59 1.71
N SER A 270 -18.80 9.07 1.00
CA SER A 270 -18.64 10.05 -0.09
C SER A 270 -18.05 11.38 0.35
N GLN A 271 -18.24 11.75 1.61
CA GLN A 271 -17.80 13.04 2.16
C GLN A 271 -16.32 13.06 2.55
N ASN A 272 -15.75 11.91 2.89
CA ASN A 272 -14.37 11.81 3.39
C ASN A 272 -13.50 10.78 2.66
N HIS A 273 -14.03 10.15 1.61
CA HIS A 273 -13.22 9.31 0.75
C HIS A 273 -12.21 10.14 -0.07
N LYS A 274 -10.97 9.69 -0.07
CA LYS A 274 -9.88 10.19 -0.92
C LYS A 274 -9.20 9.01 -1.60
N ASP A 275 -8.71 9.23 -2.81
CA ASP A 275 -7.97 8.21 -3.56
C ASP A 275 -6.63 8.79 -4.01
N CYS A 276 -5.52 8.12 -3.66
CA CYS A 276 -4.18 8.60 -4.01
C CYS A 276 -4.02 8.73 -5.53
N GLY A 277 -4.67 7.83 -6.30
CA GLY A 277 -4.66 7.89 -7.75
C GLY A 277 -5.36 9.13 -8.33
N LEU A 278 -6.34 9.69 -7.62
CA LEU A 278 -7.00 10.93 -8.01
C LEU A 278 -6.26 12.18 -7.53
N MET A 279 -5.40 12.04 -6.53
CA MET A 279 -4.66 13.16 -5.92
C MET A 279 -3.33 13.45 -6.62
N MET A 280 -2.71 12.46 -7.27
CA MET A 280 -1.33 12.50 -7.74
C MET A 280 -1.12 13.47 -8.92
N TYR A 281 -2.06 13.58 -9.83
CA TYR A 281 -1.91 14.33 -11.07
C TYR A 281 -3.03 15.34 -11.30
N HIS A 282 -2.75 16.38 -12.07
CA HIS A 282 -3.77 17.21 -12.72
C HIS A 282 -4.38 16.38 -13.85
N ILE A 283 -5.47 15.66 -13.55
CA ILE A 283 -5.97 14.55 -14.36
C ILE A 283 -6.32 14.97 -15.80
N ASP A 284 -6.85 16.18 -15.96
CA ASP A 284 -7.29 16.67 -17.28
C ASP A 284 -6.10 17.25 -18.08
N ASP A 285 -5.03 17.72 -17.43
CA ASP A 285 -3.89 18.39 -18.07
C ASP A 285 -2.71 17.44 -18.32
N GLN A 286 -2.51 16.43 -17.46
CA GLN A 286 -1.32 15.55 -17.50
C GLN A 286 -1.56 14.22 -18.26
N ASP A 287 -2.65 14.08 -19.02
CA ASP A 287 -2.95 12.88 -19.84
C ASP A 287 -2.85 11.55 -19.07
N VAL A 288 -3.52 11.47 -17.93
CA VAL A 288 -3.53 10.27 -17.09
C VAL A 288 -4.86 9.53 -17.06
N HIS A 289 -5.86 10.00 -17.82
CA HIS A 289 -7.19 9.40 -18.02
C HIS A 289 -7.98 9.13 -16.74
N SER A 290 -7.86 7.92 -16.16
CA SER A 290 -8.58 7.55 -14.93
C SER A 290 -7.81 7.90 -13.65
N GLY A 291 -6.61 8.47 -13.76
CA GLY A 291 -5.76 8.84 -12.62
C GLY A 291 -4.48 8.03 -12.54
N ALA A 292 -3.84 8.05 -11.40
CA ALA A 292 -2.60 7.34 -11.12
C ALA A 292 -2.81 5.90 -10.65
N SER A 293 -1.77 5.06 -10.76
CA SER A 293 -1.72 3.70 -10.25
C SER A 293 -0.30 3.32 -9.81
N GLY A 294 -0.17 2.20 -9.13
CA GLY A 294 1.11 1.58 -8.79
C GLY A 294 1.49 1.68 -7.30
N CYS A 295 2.44 0.84 -6.89
CA CYS A 295 2.96 0.85 -5.51
C CYS A 295 3.50 2.22 -5.12
N GLY A 296 4.18 2.91 -6.03
CA GLY A 296 4.70 4.26 -5.82
C GLY A 296 3.60 5.30 -5.59
N CYS A 297 2.40 5.12 -6.19
CA CYS A 297 1.26 6.02 -5.98
C CYS A 297 0.83 6.03 -4.52
N ALA A 298 0.43 4.89 -3.99
CA ALA A 298 0.00 4.76 -2.60
C ALA A 298 1.16 5.04 -1.62
N GLY A 299 2.37 4.52 -1.92
CA GLY A 299 3.54 4.65 -1.07
C GLY A 299 4.00 6.10 -0.90
N SER A 300 4.19 6.82 -2.01
CA SER A 300 4.64 8.22 -1.95
C SER A 300 3.59 9.16 -1.36
N THR A 301 2.29 8.94 -1.68
CA THR A 301 1.21 9.76 -1.13
C THR A 301 1.06 9.54 0.38
N LEU A 302 1.15 8.29 0.87
CA LEU A 302 1.14 8.02 2.30
C LEU A 302 2.31 8.72 2.99
N CYS A 303 3.54 8.50 2.49
CA CYS A 303 4.77 8.95 3.13
C CYS A 303 5.02 10.46 3.03
N GLY A 304 4.67 11.08 1.90
CA GLY A 304 4.90 12.51 1.65
C GLY A 304 3.75 13.41 2.11
N TYR A 305 2.50 12.94 1.99
CA TYR A 305 1.32 13.78 2.27
C TYR A 305 0.62 13.40 3.58
N PHE A 306 0.15 12.16 3.74
CA PHE A 306 -0.70 11.80 4.88
C PHE A 306 0.08 11.73 6.20
N ILE A 307 1.26 11.11 6.24
CA ILE A 307 2.08 11.03 7.46
C ILE A 307 2.48 12.41 7.98
N PRO A 308 2.98 13.35 7.17
CA PRO A 308 3.26 14.71 7.62
C PRO A 308 2.02 15.45 8.16
N LYS A 309 0.86 15.32 7.51
CA LYS A 309 -0.38 15.95 7.98
C LYS A 309 -0.93 15.37 9.28
N LEU A 310 -0.78 14.07 9.49
CA LEU A 310 -1.05 13.45 10.80
C LEU A 310 -0.06 13.95 11.85
N ARG A 311 1.22 14.06 11.52
CA ARG A 311 2.26 14.54 12.45
C ARG A 311 2.04 15.98 12.87
N SER A 312 1.61 16.85 11.97
CA SER A 312 1.28 18.25 12.27
C SER A 312 -0.05 18.42 13.01
N GLY A 313 -0.91 17.40 13.06
CA GLY A 313 -2.26 17.48 13.61
C GLY A 313 -3.29 18.12 12.67
N GLU A 314 -2.93 18.39 11.41
CA GLU A 314 -3.90 18.82 10.38
C GLU A 314 -4.91 17.72 10.08
N LEU A 315 -4.46 16.46 10.07
CA LEU A 315 -5.30 15.28 10.11
C LEU A 315 -5.13 14.57 11.46
N LYS A 316 -6.21 14.04 12.00
CA LYS A 316 -6.20 13.36 13.30
C LYS A 316 -6.37 11.86 13.19
N ASN A 317 -7.23 11.40 12.28
CA ASN A 317 -7.63 10.01 12.24
C ASN A 317 -7.96 9.59 10.80
N ILE A 318 -7.22 8.64 10.25
CA ILE A 318 -7.44 8.17 8.88
C ILE A 318 -7.44 6.64 8.78
N LEU A 319 -8.23 6.12 7.85
CA LEU A 319 -8.08 4.77 7.34
C LEU A 319 -7.31 4.83 6.02
N PHE A 320 -6.24 4.08 5.91
CA PHE A 320 -5.44 3.97 4.69
C PHE A 320 -5.53 2.54 4.15
N SER A 321 -6.25 2.36 3.04
CA SER A 321 -6.55 1.06 2.43
C SER A 321 -6.00 1.04 1.00
N ALA A 322 -4.69 0.77 0.85
CA ALA A 322 -4.10 0.63 -0.47
C ALA A 322 -4.68 -0.59 -1.20
N THR A 323 -4.78 -0.47 -2.51
CA THR A 323 -5.44 -1.44 -3.40
C THR A 323 -4.45 -2.07 -4.35
N GLY A 324 -4.65 -3.32 -4.73
CA GLY A 324 -3.74 -4.02 -5.63
C GLY A 324 -4.48 -4.97 -6.57
N ALA A 325 -4.16 -4.88 -7.86
CA ALA A 325 -4.55 -5.86 -8.87
C ALA A 325 -3.46 -6.93 -8.96
N LEU A 326 -3.78 -8.16 -8.55
CA LEU A 326 -2.83 -9.27 -8.55
C LEU A 326 -2.71 -9.87 -9.96
N MET A 327 -2.38 -9.01 -10.92
CA MET A 327 -2.30 -9.36 -12.33
C MET A 327 -0.94 -10.00 -12.66
N SER A 328 -0.99 -11.09 -13.41
CA SER A 328 0.18 -11.67 -14.08
C SER A 328 -0.03 -11.59 -15.59
N PRO A 329 0.91 -11.04 -16.38
CA PRO A 329 0.80 -11.00 -17.83
C PRO A 329 0.57 -12.38 -18.45
N THR A 330 1.28 -13.39 -17.95
CA THR A 330 1.15 -14.77 -18.42
C THR A 330 -0.27 -15.31 -18.20
N VAL A 331 -0.82 -15.12 -17.00
CA VAL A 331 -2.13 -15.63 -16.62
C VAL A 331 -3.25 -14.87 -17.34
N SER A 332 -3.10 -13.54 -17.47
CA SER A 332 -4.05 -12.71 -18.24
C SER A 332 -4.10 -13.10 -19.72
N GLN A 333 -2.94 -13.43 -20.32
CA GLN A 333 -2.88 -13.93 -21.70
C GLN A 333 -3.49 -15.32 -21.88
N GLN A 334 -3.65 -16.08 -20.79
CA GLN A 334 -4.38 -17.36 -20.75
C GLN A 334 -5.90 -17.20 -20.59
N GLY A 335 -6.37 -15.95 -20.45
CA GLY A 335 -7.79 -15.61 -20.37
C GLY A 335 -8.37 -15.59 -18.95
N GLU A 336 -7.51 -15.64 -17.92
CA GLU A 336 -7.95 -15.54 -16.53
C GLU A 336 -8.34 -14.10 -16.16
N SER A 337 -9.18 -13.97 -15.15
CA SER A 337 -9.55 -12.70 -14.53
C SER A 337 -8.42 -12.11 -13.69
N ILE A 338 -8.62 -10.88 -13.21
CA ILE A 338 -7.69 -10.12 -12.38
C ILE A 338 -8.16 -10.16 -10.92
N PRO A 339 -7.63 -11.04 -10.08
CA PRO A 339 -7.89 -11.01 -8.65
C PRO A 339 -7.33 -9.73 -8.04
N SER A 340 -7.94 -9.26 -6.96
CA SER A 340 -7.52 -8.04 -6.28
C SER A 340 -7.40 -8.23 -4.78
N ILE A 341 -6.63 -7.36 -4.14
CA ILE A 341 -6.42 -7.33 -2.70
C ILE A 341 -6.40 -5.91 -2.19
N SER A 342 -6.78 -5.71 -0.94
CA SER A 342 -6.60 -4.44 -0.24
C SER A 342 -6.28 -4.73 1.22
N HIS A 343 -5.20 -4.14 1.73
CA HIS A 343 -4.87 -4.15 3.16
C HIS A 343 -5.10 -2.75 3.72
N LEU A 344 -5.63 -2.68 4.94
CA LEU A 344 -5.97 -1.43 5.59
C LEU A 344 -5.13 -1.22 6.84
N VAL A 345 -4.67 0.03 7.03
CA VAL A 345 -3.99 0.50 8.24
C VAL A 345 -4.76 1.69 8.82
N TRP A 346 -5.03 1.65 10.11
CA TRP A 346 -5.60 2.76 10.85
C TRP A 346 -4.50 3.59 11.49
N LEU A 347 -4.39 4.85 11.07
CA LEU A 347 -3.39 5.81 11.52
C LEU A 347 -4.08 6.96 12.27
N SER A 348 -3.51 7.37 13.40
CA SER A 348 -4.03 8.48 14.19
C SER A 348 -2.90 9.31 14.81
N ASN A 349 -3.14 10.60 15.02
CA ASN A 349 -2.25 11.44 15.82
C ASN A 349 -2.62 11.43 17.31
N ASP A 350 -3.67 10.71 17.70
CA ASP A 350 -4.15 10.57 19.07
C ASP A 350 -4.20 9.10 19.49
N THR A 351 -3.95 8.83 20.75
CA THR A 351 -4.04 7.52 21.37
C THR A 351 -5.37 7.25 22.05
N THR A 352 -6.20 8.26 22.20
CA THR A 352 -7.44 8.23 23.00
C THR A 352 -8.72 7.95 22.19
N VAL A 353 -8.62 7.85 20.85
CA VAL A 353 -9.78 7.59 19.96
C VAL A 353 -10.17 6.13 19.95
#